data_f1ed54be3e35fca6a93f0a765de553ef
#
_entry.id   f1ed54be3e35fca6a93f0a765de553ef
#
_cell.length_a   1.000
_cell.length_b   1.000
_cell.length_c   1.000
_cell.angle_alpha   90.00
_cell.angle_beta   90.00
_cell.angle_gamma   90.00
#
_symmetry.space_group_name_H-M   'P 1'
#
loop_
_entity.id
_entity.type
_entity.pdbx_description
1 polymer ?
#
loop_
_entity_poly.entity_id
_entity_poly.type
_entity_poly.pdbx_seq_one_letter_code
_entity_poly.pdbx_strand_id
1 'polypeptide(L)'
;YAFTKAKNLELLENLKKWFNFKFEIIYFYNVYGPNQICNGKMATVIGIFENCFKTKKPLTVVRPGSQSRRFTHISDTINVCYLAWKKNKCKHYSISNHKSYSILDVAKMFKSKIKLLPRRSGERYASALINTNLKSKVYKLFGKINLEDYIRKIVK
;
A
#
# COMPACT_ATOMS: atom_id res chain seq x y z
N TYR A 1 11.10 -1.62 -11.29
CA TYR A 1 9.83 -2.09 -10.75
C TYR A 1 8.61 -1.45 -11.46
N ALA A 2 8.47 -0.10 -11.46
CA ALA A 2 7.33 0.57 -12.08
C ALA A 2 7.20 0.26 -13.57
N PHE A 3 8.31 0.32 -14.31
CA PHE A 3 8.39 -0.05 -15.72
C PHE A 3 7.94 -1.51 -15.95
N THR A 4 8.45 -2.44 -15.16
CA THR A 4 8.08 -3.86 -15.27
C THR A 4 6.58 -4.09 -15.04
N LYS A 5 5.98 -3.41 -14.04
CA LYS A 5 4.53 -3.49 -13.80
C LYS A 5 3.69 -2.94 -14.96
N ALA A 6 4.12 -1.82 -15.55
CA ALA A 6 3.45 -1.25 -16.72
C ALA A 6 3.52 -2.19 -17.93
N LYS A 7 4.68 -2.79 -18.20
CA LYS A 7 4.87 -3.74 -19.30
C LYS A 7 4.10 -5.05 -19.10
N ASN A 8 3.99 -5.54 -17.86
CA ASN A 8 3.13 -6.69 -17.55
C ASN A 8 1.66 -6.42 -17.87
N LEU A 9 1.16 -5.21 -17.58
CA LEU A 9 -0.20 -4.84 -17.93
C LEU A 9 -0.41 -4.84 -19.45
N GLU A 10 0.49 -4.19 -20.20
CA GLU A 10 0.47 -4.17 -21.65
C GLU A 10 0.50 -5.58 -22.27
N LEU A 11 1.35 -6.47 -21.72
CA LEU A 11 1.41 -7.87 -22.11
C LEU A 11 0.07 -8.58 -21.89
N LEU A 12 -0.54 -8.43 -20.72
CA LEU A 12 -1.83 -9.04 -20.40
C LEU A 12 -2.95 -8.56 -21.33
N GLU A 13 -2.97 -7.27 -21.68
CA GLU A 13 -3.93 -6.71 -22.61
C GLU A 13 -3.77 -7.28 -24.01
N ASN A 14 -2.54 -7.51 -24.47
CA ASN A 14 -2.28 -8.15 -25.77
C ASN A 14 -2.62 -9.65 -25.75
N LEU A 15 -2.22 -10.38 -24.71
CA LEU A 15 -2.56 -11.79 -24.56
C LEU A 15 -4.08 -12.01 -24.53
N LYS A 16 -4.83 -11.10 -23.91
CA LYS A 16 -6.29 -11.13 -23.93
C LYS A 16 -6.85 -11.07 -25.34
N LYS A 17 -6.27 -10.25 -26.23
CA LYS A 17 -6.70 -10.15 -27.64
C LYS A 17 -6.45 -11.45 -28.39
N TRP A 18 -5.34 -12.15 -28.09
CA TRP A 18 -4.96 -13.38 -28.79
C TRP A 18 -5.68 -14.63 -28.26
N PHE A 19 -5.86 -14.72 -26.94
CA PHE A 19 -6.36 -15.93 -26.28
C PHE A 19 -7.75 -15.76 -25.65
N ASN A 20 -8.36 -14.60 -25.75
CA ASN A 20 -9.70 -14.29 -25.24
C ASN A 20 -9.97 -14.70 -23.79
N PHE A 21 -8.99 -14.55 -22.88
CA PHE A 21 -9.18 -14.82 -21.47
C PHE A 21 -9.61 -13.56 -20.69
N LYS A 22 -10.25 -13.76 -19.56
CA LYS A 22 -10.71 -12.69 -18.69
C LYS A 22 -9.73 -12.44 -17.54
N PHE A 23 -9.49 -11.19 -17.22
CA PHE A 23 -8.71 -10.79 -16.05
C PHE A 23 -9.21 -9.46 -15.47
N GLU A 24 -8.99 -9.27 -14.18
CA GLU A 24 -9.27 -8.04 -13.46
C GLU A 24 -7.95 -7.40 -13.04
N ILE A 25 -7.92 -6.07 -12.96
CA ILE A 25 -6.74 -5.32 -12.54
C ILE A 25 -7.05 -4.61 -11.23
N ILE A 26 -6.20 -4.84 -10.23
CA ILE A 26 -6.39 -4.25 -8.91
C ILE A 26 -5.12 -3.51 -8.50
N TYR A 27 -5.26 -2.22 -8.22
CA TYR A 27 -4.18 -1.34 -7.78
C TYR A 27 -4.18 -1.26 -6.25
N PHE A 28 -3.09 -1.71 -5.64
CA PHE A 28 -2.89 -1.72 -4.18
C PHE A 28 -2.11 -0.51 -3.71
N TYR A 29 -2.44 -0.02 -2.52
CA TYR A 29 -1.76 1.10 -1.86
C TYR A 29 -1.25 0.66 -0.49
N ASN A 30 0.07 0.59 -0.34
CA ASN A 30 0.78 0.34 0.93
C ASN A 30 0.02 -0.61 1.87
N VAL A 31 -0.12 -1.86 1.44
CA VAL A 31 -0.86 -2.87 2.20
C VAL A 31 -0.16 -3.17 3.52
N TYR A 32 -0.93 -3.26 4.60
CA TYR A 32 -0.45 -3.61 5.94
C TYR A 32 -1.39 -4.64 6.59
N GLY A 33 -0.91 -5.33 7.60
CA GLY A 33 -1.70 -6.28 8.37
C GLY A 33 -0.84 -7.33 9.08
N PRO A 34 -1.46 -8.31 9.73
CA PRO A 34 -0.74 -9.39 10.41
C PRO A 34 0.23 -10.12 9.46
N ASN A 35 1.34 -10.61 10.00
CA ASN A 35 2.35 -11.41 9.30
C ASN A 35 3.06 -10.68 8.14
N GLN A 36 3.02 -9.35 8.11
CA GLN A 36 3.74 -8.56 7.10
C GLN A 36 5.26 -8.67 7.26
N ILE A 37 5.99 -8.52 6.15
CA ILE A 37 7.45 -8.58 6.14
C ILE A 37 8.00 -7.39 6.93
N CYS A 38 8.79 -7.67 7.97
CA CYS A 38 9.34 -6.66 8.87
C CYS A 38 10.86 -6.45 8.72
N ASN A 39 11.55 -7.32 7.99
CA ASN A 39 13.00 -7.26 7.80
C ASN A 39 13.38 -7.42 6.32
N GLY A 40 14.60 -6.96 5.97
CA GLY A 40 15.15 -7.08 4.62
C GLY A 40 14.63 -6.03 3.63
N LYS A 41 15.02 -6.16 2.37
CA LYS A 41 14.74 -5.16 1.31
C LYS A 41 13.26 -5.01 0.94
N MET A 42 12.44 -6.02 1.26
CA MET A 42 11.00 -6.05 0.96
C MET A 42 10.14 -5.71 2.18
N ALA A 43 10.76 -5.31 3.30
CA ALA A 43 10.05 -4.97 4.51
C ALA A 43 9.13 -3.74 4.31
N THR A 44 7.91 -3.85 4.84
CA THR A 44 6.94 -2.75 4.83
C THR A 44 7.25 -1.77 5.96
N VAL A 45 6.92 -0.49 5.79
CA VAL A 45 7.16 0.51 6.82
C VAL A 45 6.43 0.19 8.12
N ILE A 46 5.19 -0.30 8.03
CA ILE A 46 4.42 -0.70 9.22
C ILE A 46 5.05 -1.92 9.88
N GLY A 47 5.49 -2.93 9.10
CA GLY A 47 6.19 -4.10 9.63
C GLY A 47 7.50 -3.75 10.34
N ILE A 48 8.29 -2.84 9.77
CA ILE A 48 9.52 -2.33 10.40
C ILE A 48 9.18 -1.65 11.75
N PHE A 49 8.14 -0.80 11.78
CA PHE A 49 7.75 -0.09 12.99
C PHE A 49 7.22 -1.04 14.07
N GLU A 50 6.40 -2.03 13.71
CA GLU A 50 5.96 -3.08 14.63
C GLU A 50 7.13 -3.85 15.23
N ASN A 51 8.08 -4.25 14.40
CA ASN A 51 9.26 -4.99 14.87
C ASN A 51 10.13 -4.13 15.79
N CYS A 52 10.37 -2.86 15.43
CA CYS A 52 11.09 -1.93 16.29
C CYS A 52 10.38 -1.73 17.62
N PHE A 53 9.05 -1.57 17.62
CA PHE A 53 8.25 -1.44 18.85
C PHE A 53 8.39 -2.68 19.74
N LYS A 54 8.15 -3.88 19.18
CA LYS A 54 8.25 -5.16 19.91
C LYS A 54 9.64 -5.42 20.48
N THR A 55 10.69 -5.00 19.76
CA THR A 55 12.10 -5.18 20.18
C THR A 55 12.64 -3.99 20.98
N LYS A 56 11.79 -3.02 21.36
CA LYS A 56 12.16 -1.79 22.09
C LYS A 56 13.28 -0.97 21.41
N LYS A 57 13.39 -1.07 20.09
CA LYS A 57 14.34 -0.29 19.26
C LYS A 57 13.70 1.00 18.76
N PRO A 58 14.48 2.07 18.54
CA PRO A 58 13.95 3.29 17.94
C PRO A 58 13.37 3.03 16.54
N LEU A 59 12.22 3.63 16.22
CA LEU A 59 11.63 3.62 14.91
C LEU A 59 12.47 4.48 13.95
N THR A 60 12.82 3.95 12.78
CA THR A 60 13.66 4.66 11.81
C THR A 60 12.79 5.35 10.75
N VAL A 61 12.90 6.67 10.63
CA VAL A 61 12.16 7.48 9.66
C VAL A 61 13.15 8.22 8.76
N VAL A 62 13.02 8.05 7.45
CA VAL A 62 13.82 8.78 6.46
C VAL A 62 13.38 10.24 6.42
N ARG A 63 14.32 11.19 6.53
CA ARG A 63 14.05 12.63 6.46
C ARG A 63 13.41 13.04 5.15
N PRO A 64 12.49 14.02 5.17
CA PRO A 64 11.99 14.75 6.33
C PRO A 64 10.88 14.01 7.11
N GLY A 65 10.41 12.83 6.67
CA GLY A 65 9.30 12.10 7.27
C GLY A 65 7.92 12.59 6.85
N SER A 66 7.85 13.67 6.07
CA SER A 66 6.60 14.25 5.54
C SER A 66 6.05 13.50 4.31
N GLN A 67 6.79 12.53 3.78
CA GLN A 67 6.31 11.71 2.66
C GLN A 67 5.00 11.02 3.05
N SER A 68 3.94 11.33 2.31
CA SER A 68 2.59 10.88 2.60
C SER A 68 2.29 9.56 1.89
N ARG A 69 1.55 8.67 2.55
CA ARG A 69 1.09 7.39 2.01
C ARG A 69 -0.34 7.11 2.44
N ARG A 70 -1.08 6.43 1.55
CA ARG A 70 -2.35 5.78 1.90
C ARG A 70 -2.07 4.34 2.26
N PHE A 71 -2.53 3.90 3.40
CA PHE A 71 -2.33 2.55 3.90
C PHE A 71 -3.64 1.78 3.84
N THR A 72 -3.60 0.54 3.35
CA THR A 72 -4.79 -0.30 3.19
C THR A 72 -4.60 -1.60 3.96
N HIS A 73 -5.57 -1.96 4.79
CA HIS A 73 -5.50 -3.23 5.52
C HIS A 73 -5.65 -4.42 4.57
N ILE A 74 -4.91 -5.50 4.84
CA ILE A 74 -4.89 -6.70 4.00
C ILE A 74 -6.30 -7.28 3.80
N SER A 75 -7.15 -7.29 4.82
CA SER A 75 -8.52 -7.80 4.70
C SER A 75 -9.36 -6.98 3.71
N ASP A 76 -9.22 -5.65 3.69
CA ASP A 76 -9.90 -4.81 2.71
C ASP A 76 -9.41 -5.11 1.29
N THR A 77 -8.09 -5.33 1.14
CA THR A 77 -7.47 -5.69 -0.15
C THR A 77 -8.01 -7.04 -0.65
N ILE A 78 -8.03 -8.06 0.20
CA ILE A 78 -8.55 -9.40 -0.14
C ILE A 78 -10.02 -9.34 -0.52
N ASN A 79 -10.84 -8.58 0.22
CA ASN A 79 -12.25 -8.41 -0.10
C ASN A 79 -12.46 -7.82 -1.51
N VAL A 80 -11.64 -6.85 -1.92
CA VAL A 80 -11.72 -6.29 -3.27
C VAL A 80 -11.27 -7.29 -4.33
N CYS A 81 -10.22 -8.08 -4.07
CA CYS A 81 -9.79 -9.15 -4.96
C CYS A 81 -10.91 -10.16 -5.18
N TYR A 82 -11.55 -10.61 -4.09
CA TYR A 82 -12.67 -11.55 -4.13
C TYR A 82 -13.86 -10.99 -4.92
N LEU A 83 -14.24 -9.74 -4.64
CA LEU A 83 -15.35 -9.07 -5.34
C LEU A 83 -15.07 -8.87 -6.84
N ALA A 84 -13.84 -8.52 -7.20
CA ALA A 84 -13.43 -8.36 -8.60
C ALA A 84 -13.50 -9.70 -9.33
N TRP A 85 -12.92 -10.76 -8.74
CA TRP A 85 -12.97 -12.12 -9.27
C TRP A 85 -14.42 -12.61 -9.44
N LYS A 86 -15.27 -12.45 -8.42
CA LYS A 86 -16.68 -12.87 -8.47
C LYS A 86 -17.46 -12.12 -9.56
N LYS A 87 -17.21 -10.82 -9.75
CA LYS A 87 -17.88 -10.02 -10.78
C LYS A 87 -17.41 -10.35 -12.18
N ASN A 88 -16.14 -10.69 -12.36
CA ASN A 88 -15.49 -11.10 -13.60
C ASN A 88 -15.88 -10.25 -14.83
N LYS A 89 -15.77 -8.92 -14.69
CA LYS A 89 -16.20 -7.95 -15.72
C LYS A 89 -15.04 -7.27 -16.45
N CYS A 90 -13.83 -7.78 -16.32
CA CYS A 90 -12.61 -7.25 -16.95
C CYS A 90 -12.41 -5.74 -16.69
N LYS A 91 -12.47 -5.33 -15.41
CA LYS A 91 -12.41 -3.94 -15.00
C LYS A 91 -11.16 -3.64 -14.19
N HIS A 92 -10.92 -2.35 -14.01
CA HIS A 92 -9.86 -1.84 -13.15
C HIS A 92 -10.44 -1.39 -11.80
N TYR A 93 -9.83 -1.81 -10.71
CA TYR A 93 -10.19 -1.44 -9.34
C TYR A 93 -9.00 -0.81 -8.64
N SER A 94 -9.23 0.14 -7.78
CA SER A 94 -8.22 0.62 -6.84
C SER A 94 -8.75 0.53 -5.42
N ILE A 95 -7.92 0.05 -4.48
CA ILE A 95 -8.27 -0.05 -3.07
C ILE A 95 -7.26 0.72 -2.23
N SER A 96 -7.74 1.74 -1.51
CA SER A 96 -6.93 2.54 -0.59
C SER A 96 -7.76 2.94 0.62
N ASN A 97 -7.15 3.54 1.64
CA ASN A 97 -7.91 4.26 2.65
C ASN A 97 -8.19 5.70 2.17
N HIS A 98 -9.25 6.31 2.67
CA HIS A 98 -9.55 7.73 2.41
C HIS A 98 -8.45 8.65 2.94
N LYS A 99 -7.94 8.35 4.12
CA LYS A 99 -6.93 9.13 4.82
C LYS A 99 -5.52 8.76 4.37
N SER A 100 -4.71 9.76 4.13
CA SER A 100 -3.27 9.61 3.94
C SER A 100 -2.55 10.07 5.21
N TYR A 101 -1.41 9.46 5.50
CA TYR A 101 -0.60 9.76 6.67
C TYR A 101 0.83 10.04 6.23
N SER A 102 1.50 11.00 6.89
CA SER A 102 2.95 11.11 6.77
C SER A 102 3.62 9.91 7.49
N ILE A 103 4.79 9.53 7.03
CA ILE A 103 5.54 8.45 7.69
C ILE A 103 5.89 8.83 9.13
N LEU A 104 6.16 10.12 9.38
CA LEU A 104 6.42 10.63 10.72
C LEU A 104 5.20 10.53 11.64
N ASP A 105 3.98 10.84 11.13
CA ASP A 105 2.76 10.71 11.92
C ASP A 105 2.47 9.24 12.26
N VAL A 106 2.68 8.34 11.31
CA VAL A 106 2.57 6.89 11.58
C VAL A 106 3.57 6.46 12.67
N ALA A 107 4.83 6.92 12.61
CA ALA A 107 5.81 6.59 13.64
C ALA A 107 5.40 7.11 15.03
N LYS A 108 4.83 8.32 15.11
CA LYS A 108 4.32 8.90 16.37
C LYS A 108 3.19 8.07 17.00
N MET A 109 2.36 7.40 16.21
CA MET A 109 1.28 6.54 16.72
C MET A 109 1.81 5.37 17.56
N PHE A 110 3.04 4.90 17.31
CA PHE A 110 3.69 3.85 18.11
C PHE A 110 4.21 4.31 19.46
N LYS A 111 4.18 5.61 19.77
CA LYS A 111 4.63 6.18 21.07
C LYS A 111 6.04 5.74 21.48
N SER A 112 6.93 5.51 20.52
CA SER A 112 8.30 5.05 20.71
C SER A 112 9.32 6.10 20.29
N LYS A 113 10.59 5.93 20.69
CA LYS A 113 11.69 6.78 20.24
C LYS A 113 11.81 6.72 18.72
N ILE A 114 11.98 7.87 18.06
CA ILE A 114 12.14 7.98 16.61
C ILE A 114 13.57 8.41 16.30
N LYS A 115 14.22 7.70 15.38
CA LYS A 115 15.54 8.03 14.84
C LYS A 115 15.37 8.47 13.38
N LEU A 116 15.76 9.70 13.07
CA LEU A 116 15.72 10.22 11.70
C LEU A 116 16.95 9.75 10.92
N LEU A 117 16.73 9.13 9.76
CA LEU A 117 17.76 8.72 8.83
C LEU A 117 17.98 9.79 7.75
N PRO A 118 19.15 9.80 7.06
CA PRO A 118 19.38 10.66 5.91
C PRO A 118 18.32 10.49 4.82
N ARG A 119 18.16 11.53 3.98
CA ARG A 119 17.28 11.47 2.79
C ARG A 119 17.73 10.38 1.84
N ARG A 120 16.77 9.74 1.16
CA ARG A 120 17.04 8.81 0.06
C ARG A 120 16.77 9.49 -1.28
N SER A 121 17.62 9.27 -2.25
CA SER A 121 17.37 9.66 -3.63
C SER A 121 16.14 8.93 -4.18
N GLY A 122 15.30 9.61 -4.96
CA GLY A 122 14.11 9.05 -5.58
C GLY A 122 12.91 8.83 -4.63
N GLU A 123 12.94 9.32 -3.40
CA GLU A 123 11.82 9.25 -2.47
C GLU A 123 10.62 10.07 -2.98
N ARG A 124 9.45 9.45 -3.08
CA ARG A 124 8.21 10.17 -3.44
C ARG A 124 7.57 10.78 -2.20
N TYR A 125 7.29 12.09 -2.27
CA TYR A 125 6.72 12.83 -1.12
C TYR A 125 5.20 12.76 -1.03
N ALA A 126 4.50 12.60 -2.15
CA ALA A 126 3.04 12.54 -2.16
C ALA A 126 2.49 11.16 -2.46
N SER A 127 1.37 10.81 -1.83
CA SER A 127 0.58 9.64 -2.13
C SER A 127 -0.56 10.03 -3.07
N ALA A 128 -0.42 9.69 -4.34
CA ALA A 128 -1.49 9.89 -5.31
C ALA A 128 -2.41 8.66 -5.36
N LEU A 129 -3.72 8.88 -5.42
CA LEU A 129 -4.63 7.89 -5.99
C LEU A 129 -4.35 7.82 -7.49
N ILE A 130 -4.52 6.64 -8.10
CA ILE A 130 -4.40 6.51 -9.55
C ILE A 130 -5.28 7.57 -10.19
N ASN A 131 -4.63 8.48 -10.87
CA ASN A 131 -5.32 9.46 -11.68
C ASN A 131 -5.66 8.80 -13.02
N THR A 132 -6.87 9.02 -13.47
CA THR A 132 -7.54 8.28 -14.53
C THR A 132 -7.18 8.77 -15.94
N ASN A 133 -5.90 9.00 -16.24
CA ASN A 133 -5.43 9.08 -17.63
C ASN A 133 -5.40 7.69 -18.31
N LEU A 134 -5.83 6.65 -17.60
CA LEU A 134 -6.12 5.36 -18.19
C LEU A 134 -7.39 5.49 -19.04
N LYS A 135 -7.34 4.99 -20.28
CA LYS A 135 -8.51 4.87 -21.15
C LYS A 135 -9.65 4.09 -20.50
N SER A 136 -9.36 3.27 -19.50
CA SER A 136 -10.32 2.44 -18.78
C SER A 136 -10.79 3.10 -17.49
N LYS A 137 -12.08 3.02 -17.20
CA LYS A 137 -12.66 3.48 -15.94
C LYS A 137 -12.12 2.68 -14.76
N VAL A 138 -11.51 3.37 -13.80
CA VAL A 138 -11.04 2.76 -12.54
C VAL A 138 -12.12 2.93 -11.46
N TYR A 139 -12.58 1.82 -10.89
CA TYR A 139 -13.50 1.82 -9.75
C TYR A 139 -12.70 2.05 -8.48
N LYS A 140 -12.81 3.24 -7.89
CA LYS A 140 -12.15 3.61 -6.64
C LYS A 140 -12.94 3.05 -5.47
N LEU A 141 -12.33 2.14 -4.71
CA LEU A 141 -12.88 1.55 -3.50
C LEU A 141 -12.06 2.02 -2.30
N PHE A 142 -12.71 2.07 -1.14
CA PHE A 142 -12.06 2.53 0.08
C PHE A 142 -12.16 1.47 1.17
N GLY A 143 -11.02 1.26 1.83
CA GLY A 143 -10.92 0.34 2.95
C GLY A 143 -11.68 0.87 4.17
N LYS A 144 -12.21 -0.05 4.96
CA LYS A 144 -12.98 0.23 6.19
C LYS A 144 -12.11 0.20 7.44
N ILE A 145 -11.00 -0.55 7.41
CA ILE A 145 -10.13 -0.74 8.57
C ILE A 145 -9.13 0.42 8.64
N ASN A 146 -9.16 1.15 9.75
CA ASN A 146 -8.29 2.30 9.97
C ASN A 146 -6.92 1.87 10.50
N LEU A 147 -5.86 2.53 10.00
CA LEU A 147 -4.50 2.30 10.46
C LEU A 147 -4.31 2.65 11.94
N GLU A 148 -4.93 3.73 12.40
CA GLU A 148 -4.86 4.17 13.79
C GLU A 148 -5.38 3.10 14.76
N ASP A 149 -6.52 2.47 14.43
CA ASP A 149 -7.12 1.42 15.25
C ASP A 149 -6.26 0.14 15.26
N TYR A 150 -5.65 -0.17 14.14
CA TYR A 150 -4.72 -1.29 14.01
C TYR A 150 -3.48 -1.07 14.90
N ILE A 151 -2.83 0.10 14.79
CA ILE A 151 -1.65 0.43 15.60
C ILE A 151 -2.01 0.50 17.08
N ARG A 152 -3.17 1.06 17.45
CA ARG A 152 -3.63 1.12 18.83
C ARG A 152 -3.72 -0.25 19.51
N LYS A 153 -4.09 -1.30 18.77
CA LYS A 153 -4.12 -2.68 19.27
C LYS A 153 -2.73 -3.25 19.53
N ILE A 154 -1.71 -2.78 18.81
CA ILE A 154 -0.32 -3.23 18.96
C ILE A 154 0.36 -2.54 20.15
N VAL A 155 0.02 -1.27 20.39
CA VAL A 155 0.66 -0.39 21.39
C VAL A 155 0.02 -0.53 22.79
N LYS A 156 -1.13 -1.21 22.88
CA LYS A 156 -1.75 -1.57 24.17
C LYS A 156 -0.99 -2.71 24.84
#